data_e98ff58470cee99a9b61920b04c57368
#
_entry.id   e98ff58470cee99a9b61920b04c57368
#
_cell.length_a   1.000
_cell.length_b   1.000
_cell.length_c   1.000
_cell.angle_alpha   90.00
_cell.angle_beta   90.00
_cell.angle_gamma   90.00
#
_symmetry.space_group_name_H-M   'P 1'
#
loop_
_entity.id
_entity.type
_entity.pdbx_description
1 polymer ?
#
loop_
_entity_poly.entity_id
_entity_poly.type
_entity_poly.pdbx_seq_one_letter_code
_entity_poly.pdbx_strand_id
1 'polypeptide(L)'
;MDVLFITSVAVVAADPPQSRKLFMDALGLPLEGEGEGYYSSGSIAGTKHFGVWPLAEAAQACFGTLEWPAGRVVPQASIEFEVADADAVAAAGDELQRAGYELLHPARTEPWGQTVARLLTGDGLIVGISYAPMLHDGEPA
;
A
#
# COMPACT_ATOMS: atom_id res chain seq x y z
N MET A 1 -4.74 -18.23 -3.65
CA MET A 1 -4.49 -17.52 -2.37
C MET A 1 -5.82 -17.21 -1.70
N ASP A 2 -5.80 -17.08 -0.38
CA ASP A 2 -7.01 -16.76 0.38
C ASP A 2 -6.92 -15.31 0.87
N VAL A 3 -7.65 -14.42 0.20
CA VAL A 3 -7.75 -13.02 0.62
C VAL A 3 -8.79 -12.92 1.72
N LEU A 4 -8.38 -12.39 2.88
CA LEU A 4 -9.25 -12.28 4.06
C LEU A 4 -10.03 -10.96 4.08
N PHE A 5 -9.38 -9.85 3.70
CA PHE A 5 -10.00 -8.52 3.67
C PHE A 5 -9.10 -7.55 2.90
N ILE A 6 -9.61 -6.37 2.63
CA ILE A 6 -8.79 -5.30 2.06
C ILE A 6 -8.00 -4.65 3.20
N THR A 7 -6.68 -4.72 3.12
CA THR A 7 -5.77 -4.16 4.11
C THR A 7 -5.85 -2.65 4.16
N SER A 8 -5.67 -2.02 2.99
CA SER A 8 -5.61 -0.58 2.88
C SER A 8 -5.99 -0.10 1.48
N VAL A 9 -6.45 1.14 1.45
CA VAL A 9 -6.59 1.92 0.23
C VAL A 9 -5.78 3.20 0.43
N ALA A 10 -4.89 3.51 -0.48
CA ALA A 10 -4.10 4.74 -0.42
C ALA A 10 -4.19 5.50 -1.73
N VAL A 11 -4.38 6.80 -1.64
CA VAL A 11 -4.20 7.68 -2.78
C VAL A 11 -2.71 7.94 -2.93
N VAL A 12 -2.16 7.73 -4.12
CA VAL A 12 -0.76 8.05 -4.39
C VAL A 12 -0.70 9.52 -4.85
N ALA A 13 -0.01 10.34 -4.08
CA ALA A 13 -0.05 11.79 -4.25
C ALA A 13 1.25 12.32 -4.86
N ALA A 14 1.16 12.81 -6.12
CA ALA A 14 2.27 13.50 -6.76
C ALA A 14 2.50 14.88 -6.13
N ASP A 15 1.43 15.48 -5.60
CA ASP A 15 1.46 16.76 -4.87
C ASP A 15 0.81 16.55 -3.49
N PRO A 16 1.59 16.02 -2.50
CA PRO A 16 1.03 15.68 -1.21
C PRO A 16 0.34 16.83 -0.48
N PRO A 17 0.88 18.08 -0.45
CA PRO A 17 0.17 19.18 0.21
C PRO A 17 -1.22 19.43 -0.35
N GLN A 18 -1.38 19.36 -1.67
CA GLN A 18 -2.67 19.55 -2.31
C GLN A 18 -3.65 18.43 -2.00
N SER A 19 -3.16 17.18 -1.99
CA SER A 19 -3.99 16.03 -1.62
C SER A 19 -4.44 16.11 -0.17
N ARG A 20 -3.54 16.49 0.75
CA ARG A 20 -3.91 16.67 2.16
C ARG A 20 -4.97 17.76 2.33
N LYS A 21 -4.87 18.83 1.58
CA LYS A 21 -5.86 19.91 1.62
C LYS A 21 -7.25 19.39 1.24
N LEU A 22 -7.34 18.58 0.20
CA LEU A 22 -8.62 18.00 -0.19
C LEU A 22 -9.14 17.03 0.87
N PHE A 23 -8.35 16.02 1.23
CA PHE A 23 -8.83 14.92 2.07
C PHE A 23 -9.00 15.33 3.53
N MET A 24 -8.12 16.17 4.07
CA MET A 24 -8.17 16.56 5.47
C MET A 24 -8.99 17.84 5.70
N ASP A 25 -8.77 18.89 4.90
CA ASP A 25 -9.43 20.17 5.12
C ASP A 25 -10.84 20.18 4.54
N ALA A 26 -11.00 19.84 3.27
CA ALA A 26 -12.29 19.90 2.60
C ALA A 26 -13.21 18.73 2.98
N LEU A 27 -12.69 17.51 2.97
CA LEU A 27 -13.47 16.32 3.31
C LEU A 27 -13.52 16.04 4.81
N GLY A 28 -12.63 16.64 5.59
CA GLY A 28 -12.61 16.48 7.04
C GLY A 28 -12.20 15.09 7.53
N LEU A 29 -11.43 14.32 6.73
CA LEU A 29 -11.02 12.99 7.16
C LEU A 29 -10.01 13.06 8.30
N PRO A 30 -10.09 12.15 9.29
CA PRO A 30 -9.23 12.17 10.47
C PRO A 30 -7.85 11.54 10.18
N LEU A 31 -7.12 12.08 9.22
CA LEU A 31 -5.79 11.59 8.87
C LEU A 31 -4.74 12.14 9.81
N GLU A 32 -3.79 11.31 10.20
CA GLU A 32 -2.66 11.68 11.05
C GLU A 32 -1.36 11.35 10.35
N GLY A 33 -0.35 12.20 10.53
CA GLY A 33 0.98 12.03 9.98
C GLY A 33 1.85 13.20 10.38
N GLU A 34 3.08 13.22 9.87
CA GLU A 34 4.06 14.25 10.20
C GLU A 34 4.70 14.80 8.94
N GLY A 35 4.89 16.12 8.90
CA GLY A 35 5.62 16.82 7.84
C GLY A 35 5.08 16.51 6.46
N GLU A 36 5.96 16.19 5.53
CA GLU A 36 5.63 15.89 4.14
C GLU A 36 5.43 14.40 3.88
N GLY A 37 5.36 13.58 4.92
CA GLY A 37 5.27 12.13 4.82
C GLY A 37 3.86 11.60 4.59
N TYR A 38 3.69 10.34 4.96
CA TYR A 38 2.45 9.58 4.83
C TYR A 38 1.43 10.02 5.87
N TYR A 39 0.21 10.31 5.43
CA TYR A 39 -0.91 10.63 6.32
C TYR A 39 -1.98 9.56 6.17
N SER A 40 -2.48 9.05 7.30
CA SER A 40 -3.39 7.91 7.26
C SER A 40 -4.34 7.86 8.45
N SER A 41 -5.34 7.02 8.33
CA SER A 41 -6.29 6.74 9.41
C SER A 41 -6.72 5.28 9.39
N GLY A 42 -6.81 4.68 10.57
CA GLY A 42 -7.42 3.38 10.78
C GLY A 42 -8.85 3.45 11.30
N SER A 43 -9.45 4.65 11.35
CA SER A 43 -10.76 4.85 11.97
C SER A 43 -11.88 5.27 11.01
N ILE A 44 -11.61 5.28 9.70
CA ILE A 44 -12.65 5.56 8.71
C ILE A 44 -13.46 4.30 8.47
N ALA A 45 -14.77 4.36 8.73
CA ALA A 45 -15.64 3.21 8.55
C ALA A 45 -15.61 2.69 7.10
N GLY A 46 -15.60 1.39 6.94
CA GLY A 46 -15.58 0.74 5.64
C GLY A 46 -14.20 0.37 5.13
N THR A 47 -13.14 0.78 5.80
CA THR A 47 -11.77 0.38 5.47
C THR A 47 -10.98 0.11 6.74
N LYS A 48 -10.03 -0.82 6.70
CA LYS A 48 -9.11 -1.05 7.80
C LYS A 48 -8.10 0.09 7.91
N HIS A 49 -7.68 0.63 6.77
CA HIS A 49 -6.66 1.66 6.71
C HIS A 49 -6.83 2.46 5.43
N PHE A 50 -6.82 3.77 5.54
CA PHE A 50 -6.83 4.68 4.40
C PHE A 50 -5.68 5.67 4.52
N GLY A 51 -5.01 5.98 3.41
CA GLY A 51 -3.88 6.89 3.45
C GLY A 51 -3.74 7.78 2.23
N VAL A 52 -2.97 8.83 2.39
CA VAL A 52 -2.43 9.67 1.32
C VAL A 52 -0.93 9.43 1.30
N TRP A 53 -0.44 8.78 0.27
CA TRP A 53 0.91 8.26 0.16
C TRP A 53 1.69 9.08 -0.85
N PRO A 54 2.71 9.83 -0.42
CA PRO A 54 3.52 10.61 -1.36
C PRO A 54 4.13 9.72 -2.43
N LEU A 55 4.07 10.15 -3.69
CA LEU A 55 4.61 9.38 -4.82
C LEU A 55 6.08 9.01 -4.60
N ALA A 56 6.88 9.91 -4.02
CA ALA A 56 8.28 9.63 -3.71
C ALA A 56 8.43 8.46 -2.74
N GLU A 57 7.56 8.36 -1.73
CA GLU A 57 7.58 7.23 -0.79
C GLU A 57 7.10 5.94 -1.44
N ALA A 58 6.12 6.03 -2.31
CA ALA A 58 5.66 4.87 -3.09
C ALA A 58 6.79 4.37 -4.01
N ALA A 59 7.51 5.27 -4.65
CA ALA A 59 8.67 4.92 -5.47
C ALA A 59 9.75 4.22 -4.65
N GLN A 60 10.04 4.74 -3.46
CA GLN A 60 11.02 4.13 -2.55
C GLN A 60 10.59 2.71 -2.17
N ALA A 61 9.31 2.51 -1.85
CA ALA A 61 8.80 1.20 -1.47
C ALA A 61 8.80 0.21 -2.63
N CYS A 62 8.48 0.66 -3.84
CA CYS A 62 8.36 -0.22 -5.01
C CYS A 62 9.69 -0.46 -5.73
N PHE A 63 10.56 0.53 -5.79
CA PHE A 63 11.77 0.50 -6.62
C PHE A 63 13.05 0.84 -5.87
N GLY A 64 12.98 1.27 -4.62
CA GLY A 64 14.16 1.64 -3.84
C GLY A 64 14.74 3.00 -4.18
N THR A 65 14.04 3.84 -4.92
CA THR A 65 14.45 5.22 -5.27
C THR A 65 13.31 6.19 -5.02
N LEU A 66 13.64 7.46 -4.82
CA LEU A 66 12.61 8.50 -4.56
C LEU A 66 11.92 8.99 -5.82
N GLU A 67 12.42 8.61 -6.99
CA GLU A 67 11.80 9.00 -8.27
C GLU A 67 11.08 7.80 -8.89
N TRP A 68 9.84 8.02 -9.32
CA TRP A 68 9.11 6.99 -10.08
C TRP A 68 9.81 6.77 -11.42
N PRO A 69 10.10 5.51 -11.80
CA PRO A 69 10.87 5.24 -13.01
C PRO A 69 10.20 5.77 -14.27
N ALA A 70 10.98 6.39 -15.14
CA ALA A 70 10.53 6.82 -16.46
C ALA A 70 10.08 5.58 -17.26
N GLY A 71 9.01 5.72 -18.02
CA GLY A 71 8.49 4.63 -18.84
C GLY A 71 7.56 3.68 -18.13
N ARG A 72 7.39 3.82 -16.82
CA ARG A 72 6.38 3.09 -16.03
C ARG A 72 5.19 3.98 -15.80
N VAL A 73 3.97 3.43 -15.88
CA VAL A 73 2.76 4.19 -15.58
C VAL A 73 2.83 4.72 -14.14
N VAL A 74 2.52 6.01 -13.98
CA VAL A 74 2.52 6.64 -12.64
C VAL A 74 1.25 6.22 -11.91
N PRO A 75 1.34 5.61 -10.72
CA PRO A 75 0.17 5.12 -10.02
C PRO A 75 -0.65 6.25 -9.42
N GLN A 76 -1.96 6.05 -9.39
CA GLN A 76 -2.90 6.98 -8.75
C GLN A 76 -3.36 6.48 -7.40
N ALA A 77 -3.31 5.17 -7.19
CA ALA A 77 -3.75 4.55 -5.94
C ALA A 77 -3.02 3.25 -5.68
N SER A 78 -3.08 2.81 -4.44
CA SER A 78 -2.62 1.51 -3.99
C SER A 78 -3.75 0.82 -3.26
N ILE A 79 -3.97 -0.47 -3.54
CA ILE A 79 -4.88 -1.32 -2.78
C ILE A 79 -4.11 -2.55 -2.34
N GLU A 80 -4.19 -2.85 -1.05
CA GLU A 80 -3.55 -4.03 -0.49
C GLU A 80 -4.61 -5.03 -0.03
N PHE A 81 -4.33 -6.31 -0.27
CA PHE A 81 -5.21 -7.42 0.08
C PHE A 81 -4.50 -8.28 1.12
N GLU A 82 -5.19 -8.53 2.23
CA GLU A 82 -4.59 -9.20 3.37
C GLU A 82 -4.73 -10.71 3.26
N VAL A 83 -3.63 -11.42 3.58
CA VAL A 83 -3.59 -12.87 3.69
C VAL A 83 -3.20 -13.27 5.13
N ALA A 84 -3.22 -14.57 5.43
CA ALA A 84 -3.21 -15.05 6.81
C ALA A 84 -1.88 -14.85 7.56
N ASP A 85 -0.75 -14.89 6.85
CA ASP A 85 0.57 -14.79 7.48
C ASP A 85 1.64 -14.43 6.44
N ALA A 86 2.88 -14.26 6.91
CA ALA A 86 4.00 -13.88 6.04
C ALA A 86 4.29 -14.94 4.98
N ASP A 87 4.18 -16.22 5.32
CA ASP A 87 4.41 -17.30 4.35
C ASP A 87 3.37 -17.28 3.24
N ALA A 88 2.13 -16.92 3.57
CA ALA A 88 1.06 -16.77 2.58
C ALA A 88 1.35 -15.62 1.60
N VAL A 89 2.02 -14.55 2.04
CA VAL A 89 2.45 -13.47 1.14
C VAL A 89 3.45 -14.01 0.11
N ALA A 90 4.45 -14.75 0.55
CA ALA A 90 5.44 -15.34 -0.35
C ALA A 90 4.80 -16.30 -1.33
N ALA A 91 3.91 -17.17 -0.86
CA ALA A 91 3.19 -18.12 -1.70
C ALA A 91 2.30 -17.42 -2.73
N ALA A 92 1.63 -16.34 -2.33
CA ALA A 92 0.81 -15.53 -3.23
C ALA A 92 1.66 -14.86 -4.31
N GLY A 93 2.85 -14.36 -3.95
CA GLY A 93 3.79 -13.81 -4.91
C GLY A 93 4.21 -14.82 -5.96
N ASP A 94 4.53 -16.04 -5.54
CA ASP A 94 4.86 -17.13 -6.46
C ASP A 94 3.70 -17.47 -7.39
N GLU A 95 2.49 -17.51 -6.83
CA GLU A 95 1.26 -17.78 -7.60
C GLU A 95 1.05 -16.71 -8.68
N LEU A 96 1.23 -15.44 -8.33
CA LEU A 96 1.09 -14.34 -9.28
C LEU A 96 2.13 -14.41 -10.39
N GLN A 97 3.39 -14.72 -10.06
CA GLN A 97 4.44 -14.89 -11.07
C GLN A 97 4.13 -16.06 -12.01
N ARG A 98 3.65 -17.18 -11.50
CA ARG A 98 3.24 -18.32 -12.33
C ARG A 98 2.06 -17.96 -13.23
N ALA A 99 1.21 -17.05 -12.81
CA ALA A 99 0.09 -16.55 -13.62
C ALA A 99 0.52 -15.50 -14.66
N GLY A 100 1.80 -15.14 -14.71
CA GLY A 100 2.34 -14.22 -15.71
C GLY A 100 2.49 -12.78 -15.27
N TYR A 101 2.29 -12.48 -13.99
CA TYR A 101 2.45 -11.12 -13.47
C TYR A 101 3.88 -10.88 -12.99
N GLU A 102 4.38 -9.66 -13.22
CA GLU A 102 5.69 -9.24 -12.74
C GLU A 102 5.54 -8.60 -11.36
N LEU A 103 6.27 -9.11 -10.37
CA LEU A 103 6.36 -8.45 -9.07
C LEU A 103 7.38 -7.31 -9.13
N LEU A 104 7.08 -6.18 -8.51
CA LEU A 104 8.01 -5.07 -8.37
C LEU A 104 9.16 -5.42 -7.43
N HIS A 105 8.89 -6.27 -6.45
CA HIS A 105 9.86 -6.85 -5.53
C HIS A 105 9.27 -8.13 -4.94
N PRO A 106 10.09 -9.07 -4.48
CA PRO A 106 9.58 -10.24 -3.79
C PRO A 106 8.97 -9.87 -2.45
N ALA A 107 8.26 -10.83 -1.83
CA ALA A 107 7.73 -10.63 -0.48
C ALA A 107 8.84 -10.21 0.47
N ARG A 108 8.60 -9.15 1.22
CA ARG A 108 9.58 -8.64 2.19
C ARG A 108 8.87 -7.95 3.35
N THR A 109 9.56 -7.88 4.49
CA THR A 109 9.03 -7.17 5.67
C THR A 109 9.50 -5.72 5.63
N GLU A 110 8.55 -4.80 5.66
CA GLU A 110 8.80 -3.37 5.69
C GLU A 110 9.18 -2.91 7.10
N PRO A 111 9.82 -1.72 7.23
CA PRO A 111 10.21 -1.20 8.55
C PRO A 111 9.07 -1.07 9.55
N TRP A 112 7.82 -0.91 9.08
CA TRP A 112 6.65 -0.80 9.97
C TRP A 112 6.03 -2.14 10.33
N GLY A 113 6.66 -3.27 9.99
CA GLY A 113 6.25 -4.60 10.42
C GLY A 113 5.32 -5.36 9.48
N GLN A 114 4.97 -4.77 8.35
CA GLN A 114 4.15 -5.42 7.33
C GLN A 114 5.01 -6.26 6.40
N THR A 115 4.57 -7.47 6.09
CA THR A 115 5.16 -8.26 5.00
C THR A 115 4.31 -8.07 3.76
N VAL A 116 4.92 -7.72 2.63
CA VAL A 116 4.17 -7.35 1.43
C VAL A 116 4.94 -7.67 0.16
N ALA A 117 4.22 -8.10 -0.87
CA ALA A 117 4.67 -8.19 -2.26
C ALA A 117 3.80 -7.27 -3.09
N ARG A 118 4.39 -6.58 -4.07
CA ARG A 118 3.68 -5.56 -4.86
C ARG A 118 3.83 -5.79 -6.35
N LEU A 119 2.77 -5.44 -7.08
CA LEU A 119 2.80 -5.36 -8.54
C LEU A 119 2.15 -4.05 -8.99
N LEU A 120 2.41 -3.67 -10.24
CA LEU A 120 1.83 -2.47 -10.84
C LEU A 120 0.97 -2.89 -12.02
N THR A 121 -0.30 -2.49 -12.00
CA THR A 121 -1.19 -2.76 -13.14
C THR A 121 -0.96 -1.74 -14.26
N GLY A 122 -1.34 -2.11 -15.49
CA GLY A 122 -1.30 -1.19 -16.61
C GLY A 122 -2.19 0.04 -16.46
N ASP A 123 -3.19 -0.05 -15.57
CA ASP A 123 -4.12 1.06 -15.29
C ASP A 123 -3.56 2.08 -14.29
N GLY A 124 -2.39 1.81 -13.70
CA GLY A 124 -1.81 2.71 -12.71
C GLY A 124 -2.24 2.45 -11.29
N LEU A 125 -2.45 1.18 -10.95
CA LEU A 125 -2.77 0.76 -9.58
C LEU A 125 -1.63 -0.08 -9.02
N ILE A 126 -1.13 0.28 -7.84
CA ILE A 126 -0.22 -0.59 -7.09
C ILE A 126 -1.09 -1.60 -6.34
N VAL A 127 -0.86 -2.88 -6.57
CA VAL A 127 -1.56 -3.95 -5.86
C VAL A 127 -0.57 -4.62 -4.93
N GLY A 128 -0.91 -4.69 -3.65
CA GLY A 128 -0.10 -5.36 -2.63
C GLY A 128 -0.81 -6.59 -2.10
N ILE A 129 -0.07 -7.66 -1.88
CA ILE A 129 -0.49 -8.79 -1.08
C ILE A 129 0.24 -8.66 0.24
N SER A 130 -0.50 -8.62 1.33
CA SER A 130 -0.05 -8.08 2.61
C SER A 130 -0.32 -9.03 3.76
N TYR A 131 0.59 -9.00 4.72
CA TYR A 131 0.32 -9.45 6.07
C TYR A 131 0.75 -8.35 7.03
N ALA A 132 -0.24 -7.68 7.62
CA ALA A 132 -0.05 -6.62 8.61
C ALA A 132 -0.58 -7.15 9.95
N PRO A 133 0.28 -7.72 10.82
CA PRO A 133 -0.19 -8.41 12.03
C PRO A 133 -1.09 -7.56 12.92
N MET A 134 -0.85 -6.24 12.96
CA MET A 134 -1.64 -5.33 13.80
C MET A 134 -3.12 -5.23 13.37
N LEU A 135 -3.47 -5.70 12.17
CA LEU A 135 -4.85 -5.65 11.67
C LEU A 135 -5.63 -6.95 11.90
N HIS A 136 -4.98 -7.99 12.46
CA HIS A 136 -5.62 -9.26 12.75
C HIS A 136 -6.07 -9.30 14.21
N ASP A 137 -7.34 -9.65 14.43
CA ASP A 137 -7.89 -9.74 15.77
C ASP A 137 -7.18 -10.84 16.56
N GLY A 138 -6.77 -10.51 17.81
CA GLY A 138 -6.08 -11.45 18.67
C GLY A 138 -4.60 -11.65 18.37
N GLU A 139 -4.07 -10.99 17.33
CA GLU A 139 -2.64 -11.02 17.02
C GLU A 139 -1.88 -10.07 17.95
N PRO A 140 -0.67 -10.44 18.38
CA PRO A 140 0.18 -9.49 19.09
C PRO A 140 0.54 -8.32 18.18
N ALA A 141 0.55 -7.14 18.75
CA ALA A 141 0.94 -5.94 18.01
C ALA A 141 2.42 -5.98 17.60
#